data_f696137a727047d8b56b4fbe1843e296
#
_entry.id   f696137a727047d8b56b4fbe1843e296
#
_cell.length_a   1.000
_cell.length_b   1.000
_cell.length_c   1.000
_cell.angle_alpha   90.00
_cell.angle_beta   90.00
_cell.angle_gamma   90.00
#
_symmetry.space_group_name_H-M   'P 1'
#
loop_
_entity.id
_entity.type
_entity.pdbx_description
1 polymer ?
#
loop_
_entity_poly.entity_id
_entity_poly.type
_entity_poly.pdbx_seq_one_letter_code
_entity_poly.pdbx_strand_id
1 'polypeptide(L)'
;MNHLKFPQLADTIPIEFGKQFISFITGTHNDQRISLKYHFNEQNGEVYAEVKFGKLAQGPPGHAHGGAISAVFDELMGACCWVNGYPAMTAQFTTRFFKPVPLNVSMLFSAFIKKLEGSKVNLKAKLSNHSGQRYASARGLFILQPMETFERMNRENPDQSNDFSSIQKNIS
;
A
#
# COMPACT_ATOMS: atom_id res chain seq x y z
N MET A 1 26.87 -5.56 4.21
CA MET A 1 26.04 -4.55 4.89
C MET A 1 24.80 -5.24 5.40
N ASN A 2 24.64 -5.36 6.73
CA ASN A 2 23.43 -5.93 7.33
C ASN A 2 22.26 -4.99 6.99
N HIS A 3 21.36 -5.42 6.10
CA HIS A 3 20.08 -4.78 5.94
C HIS A 3 19.33 -4.94 7.26
N LEU A 4 19.17 -3.84 7.99
CA LEU A 4 18.29 -3.77 9.16
C LEU A 4 16.89 -4.17 8.70
N LYS A 5 16.47 -5.39 9.00
CA LYS A 5 15.10 -5.85 8.76
C LYS A 5 14.18 -5.18 9.77
N PHE A 6 13.00 -4.77 9.34
CA PHE A 6 11.97 -4.30 10.24
C PHE A 6 11.48 -5.47 11.11
N PRO A 7 11.52 -5.38 12.46
CA PRO A 7 11.08 -6.47 13.34
C PRO A 7 9.62 -6.90 13.08
N GLN A 8 8.78 -5.97 12.64
CA GLN A 8 7.37 -6.21 12.34
C GLN A 8 7.13 -7.17 11.16
N LEU A 9 8.15 -7.44 10.36
CA LEU A 9 8.07 -8.33 9.20
C LEU A 9 8.45 -9.79 9.52
N ALA A 10 8.79 -10.11 10.78
CA ALA A 10 9.27 -11.45 11.16
C ALA A 10 8.23 -12.56 10.87
N ASP A 11 6.93 -12.25 11.11
CA ASP A 11 5.82 -13.20 10.96
C ASP A 11 4.95 -12.87 9.72
N THR A 12 5.55 -12.33 8.67
CA THR A 12 4.84 -11.95 7.44
C THR A 12 5.32 -12.78 6.25
N ILE A 13 4.41 -12.96 5.29
CA ILE A 13 4.72 -13.51 3.97
C ILE A 13 4.83 -12.38 2.93
N PRO A 14 5.71 -12.48 1.93
CA PRO A 14 5.75 -11.51 0.83
C PRO A 14 4.50 -11.66 -0.04
N ILE A 15 3.96 -10.51 -0.50
CA ILE A 15 2.89 -10.50 -1.50
C ILE A 15 3.49 -10.03 -2.82
N GLU A 16 3.26 -10.81 -3.87
CA GLU A 16 3.56 -10.42 -5.24
C GLU A 16 2.25 -10.19 -5.99
N PHE A 17 2.05 -8.96 -6.44
CA PHE A 17 1.02 -8.67 -7.44
C PHE A 17 1.48 -9.17 -8.79
N GLY A 18 0.59 -9.81 -9.58
CA GLY A 18 0.94 -10.39 -10.87
C GLY A 18 1.68 -9.41 -11.78
N LYS A 19 2.54 -9.91 -12.66
CA LYS A 19 3.42 -9.11 -13.55
C LYS A 19 2.68 -8.09 -14.43
N GLN A 20 1.37 -8.26 -14.60
CA GLN A 20 0.50 -7.35 -15.36
C GLN A 20 -0.13 -6.27 -14.48
N PHE A 21 0.08 -6.29 -13.16
CA PHE A 21 -0.45 -5.26 -12.28
C PHE A 21 0.37 -3.98 -12.42
N ILE A 22 -0.19 -3.01 -13.13
CA ILE A 22 0.39 -1.68 -13.29
C ILE A 22 -0.41 -0.71 -12.42
N SER A 23 0.20 -0.19 -11.37
CA SER A 23 -0.37 0.89 -10.57
C SER A 23 0.44 2.18 -10.71
N PHE A 24 -0.13 3.28 -10.29
CA PHE A 24 0.58 4.57 -10.22
C PHE A 24 1.85 4.49 -9.35
N ILE A 25 1.87 3.60 -8.36
CA ILE A 25 3.00 3.42 -7.44
C ILE A 25 3.98 2.38 -7.96
N THR A 26 3.50 1.22 -8.45
CA THR A 26 4.35 0.06 -8.79
C THR A 26 4.68 -0.04 -10.28
N GLY A 27 4.02 0.75 -11.13
CA GLY A 27 4.05 0.61 -12.58
C GLY A 27 5.37 0.96 -13.30
N THR A 28 6.38 1.42 -12.58
CA THR A 28 7.73 1.61 -13.13
C THR A 28 8.73 1.01 -12.15
N HIS A 29 9.45 -0.02 -12.58
CA HIS A 29 10.60 -0.59 -11.84
C HIS A 29 11.77 0.40 -11.71
N ASN A 30 11.47 1.67 -11.55
CA ASN A 30 12.47 2.72 -11.45
C ASN A 30 12.63 3.12 -9.99
N ASP A 31 13.68 2.63 -9.33
CA ASP A 31 14.09 2.96 -7.96
C ASP A 31 14.23 4.47 -7.72
N GLN A 32 14.26 5.29 -8.78
CA GLN A 32 14.31 6.74 -8.67
C GLN A 32 12.97 7.38 -8.24
N ARG A 33 11.83 6.66 -8.35
CA ARG A 33 10.53 7.17 -7.95
C ARG A 33 10.11 6.62 -6.58
N ILE A 34 9.54 5.44 -6.56
CA ILE A 34 9.09 4.76 -5.34
C ILE A 34 9.39 3.28 -5.53
N SER A 35 10.23 2.72 -4.65
CA SER A 35 10.47 1.28 -4.54
C SER A 35 9.64 0.74 -3.40
N LEU A 36 8.92 -0.36 -3.62
CA LEU A 36 7.94 -0.89 -2.68
C LEU A 36 7.94 -2.41 -2.69
N LYS A 37 7.94 -3.02 -1.48
CA LYS A 37 7.80 -4.46 -1.26
C LYS A 37 6.71 -4.70 -0.25
N TYR A 38 5.72 -5.50 -0.63
CA TYR A 38 4.59 -5.83 0.23
C TYR A 38 4.85 -7.07 1.08
N HIS A 39 4.25 -7.08 2.27
CA HIS A 39 4.23 -8.20 3.20
C HIS A 39 2.86 -8.29 3.86
N PHE A 40 2.40 -9.51 4.13
CA PHE A 40 1.11 -9.79 4.75
C PHE A 40 1.27 -10.61 6.01
N ASN A 41 0.60 -10.24 7.07
CA ASN A 41 0.48 -11.03 8.28
C ASN A 41 -0.88 -11.72 8.30
N GLU A 42 -0.87 -13.03 8.03
CA GLU A 42 -2.10 -13.85 7.95
C GLU A 42 -2.81 -13.98 9.29
N GLN A 43 -2.11 -13.83 10.42
CA GLN A 43 -2.68 -14.00 11.76
C GLN A 43 -3.60 -12.83 12.14
N ASN A 44 -3.27 -11.61 11.71
CA ASN A 44 -4.01 -10.40 12.10
C ASN A 44 -4.55 -9.57 10.92
N GLY A 45 -4.29 -9.98 9.68
CA GLY A 45 -4.74 -9.29 8.47
C GLY A 45 -4.03 -7.97 8.18
N GLU A 46 -2.93 -7.65 8.88
CA GLU A 46 -2.14 -6.44 8.60
C GLU A 46 -1.32 -6.59 7.31
N VAL A 47 -1.30 -5.54 6.51
CA VAL A 47 -0.42 -5.41 5.35
C VAL A 47 0.66 -4.40 5.64
N TYR A 48 1.88 -4.76 5.28
CA TYR A 48 3.05 -3.90 5.42
C TYR A 48 3.67 -3.63 4.05
N ALA A 49 4.33 -2.49 3.92
CA ALA A 49 5.16 -2.20 2.76
C ALA A 49 6.49 -1.59 3.20
N GLU A 50 7.60 -2.23 2.79
CA GLU A 50 8.91 -1.57 2.82
C GLU A 50 8.97 -0.61 1.63
N VAL A 51 9.19 0.67 1.91
CA VAL A 51 9.15 1.73 0.90
C VAL A 51 10.42 2.56 0.95
N LYS A 52 10.94 2.88 -0.24
CA LYS A 52 12.00 3.86 -0.42
C LYS A 52 11.54 4.90 -1.44
N PHE A 53 11.57 6.16 -1.05
CA PHE A 53 11.30 7.28 -1.95
C PHE A 53 12.60 7.72 -2.63
N GLY A 54 12.66 7.62 -3.95
CA GLY A 54 13.79 8.08 -4.75
C GLY A 54 13.70 9.57 -5.07
N LYS A 55 14.69 10.06 -5.84
CA LYS A 55 14.83 11.48 -6.20
C LYS A 55 13.60 12.05 -6.91
N LEU A 56 12.93 11.26 -7.75
CA LEU A 56 11.73 11.68 -8.49
C LEU A 56 10.46 11.78 -7.64
N ALA A 57 10.50 11.34 -6.38
CA ALA A 57 9.44 11.53 -5.40
C ALA A 57 9.70 12.74 -4.47
N GLN A 58 10.69 13.59 -4.79
CA GLN A 58 11.06 14.72 -3.95
C GLN A 58 9.99 15.82 -3.93
N GLY A 59 9.73 16.34 -2.74
CA GLY A 59 9.03 17.60 -2.48
C GLY A 59 10.04 18.65 -1.95
N PRO A 60 10.09 18.89 -0.64
CA PRO A 60 11.14 19.72 -0.06
C PRO A 60 12.53 19.11 -0.28
N PRO A 61 13.61 19.90 -0.34
CA PRO A 61 14.95 19.39 -0.57
C PRO A 61 15.32 18.22 0.34
N GLY A 62 15.71 17.09 -0.28
CA GLY A 62 16.10 15.85 0.42
C GLY A 62 14.96 15.03 1.03
N HIS A 63 13.70 15.43 0.86
CA HIS A 63 12.55 14.78 1.48
C HIS A 63 11.45 14.45 0.46
N ALA A 64 10.69 13.39 0.75
CA ALA A 64 9.59 12.94 -0.07
C ALA A 64 8.43 13.94 -0.10
N HIS A 65 7.79 14.08 -1.24
CA HIS A 65 6.59 14.88 -1.43
C HIS A 65 5.42 14.28 -0.66
N GLY A 66 4.61 15.12 0.00
CA GLY A 66 3.44 14.66 0.76
C GLY A 66 2.44 13.88 -0.10
N GLY A 67 2.26 14.27 -1.36
CA GLY A 67 1.44 13.52 -2.32
C GLY A 67 1.97 12.12 -2.61
N ALA A 68 3.30 11.93 -2.71
CA ALA A 68 3.90 10.61 -2.89
C ALA A 68 3.67 9.71 -1.66
N ILE A 69 3.78 10.27 -0.45
CA ILE A 69 3.49 9.56 0.80
C ILE A 69 2.00 9.19 0.87
N SER A 70 1.10 10.11 0.49
CA SER A 70 -0.34 9.87 0.49
C SER A 70 -0.73 8.81 -0.53
N ALA A 71 -0.12 8.80 -1.72
CA ALA A 71 -0.36 7.78 -2.73
C ALA A 71 0.03 6.36 -2.25
N VAL A 72 1.15 6.23 -1.52
CA VAL A 72 1.52 4.95 -0.90
C VAL A 72 0.53 4.53 0.18
N PHE A 73 -0.02 5.47 0.96
CA PHE A 73 -1.07 5.14 1.92
C PHE A 73 -2.34 4.63 1.24
N ASP A 74 -2.77 5.28 0.16
CA ASP A 74 -3.94 4.87 -0.60
C ASP A 74 -3.77 3.46 -1.18
N GLU A 75 -2.66 3.24 -1.87
CA GLU A 75 -2.28 1.94 -2.44
C GLU A 75 -2.24 0.84 -1.39
N LEU A 76 -1.58 1.06 -0.24
CA LEU A 76 -1.46 0.07 0.82
C LEU A 76 -2.80 -0.25 1.49
N MET A 77 -3.65 0.76 1.71
CA MET A 77 -4.98 0.54 2.27
C MET A 77 -5.88 -0.22 1.29
N GLY A 78 -5.79 0.07 0.00
CA GLY A 78 -6.44 -0.70 -1.06
C GLY A 78 -5.96 -2.17 -1.07
N ALA A 79 -4.64 -2.39 -1.10
CA ALA A 79 -4.05 -3.72 -1.00
C ALA A 79 -4.53 -4.48 0.25
N CYS A 80 -4.61 -3.78 1.41
CA CYS A 80 -5.10 -4.37 2.65
C CYS A 80 -6.57 -4.82 2.55
N CYS A 81 -7.42 -4.08 1.84
CA CYS A 81 -8.78 -4.54 1.54
C CYS A 81 -8.76 -5.81 0.70
N TRP A 82 -8.04 -5.80 -0.40
CA TRP A 82 -8.03 -6.90 -1.37
C TRP A 82 -7.50 -8.22 -0.78
N VAL A 83 -6.35 -8.19 -0.10
CA VAL A 83 -5.76 -9.42 0.48
C VAL A 83 -6.61 -10.01 1.59
N ASN A 84 -7.44 -9.18 2.26
CA ASN A 84 -8.40 -9.64 3.25
C ASN A 84 -9.77 -10.05 2.66
N GLY A 85 -9.89 -10.13 1.32
CA GLY A 85 -11.12 -10.56 0.64
C GLY A 85 -12.21 -9.49 0.52
N TYR A 86 -11.85 -8.22 0.67
CA TYR A 86 -12.76 -7.08 0.57
C TYR A 86 -12.46 -6.23 -0.67
N PRO A 87 -12.95 -6.60 -1.87
CA PRO A 87 -12.79 -5.77 -3.08
C PRO A 87 -13.47 -4.42 -2.84
N ALA A 88 -12.68 -3.36 -2.77
CA ALA A 88 -13.17 -2.04 -2.39
C ALA A 88 -12.44 -0.92 -3.15
N MET A 89 -13.11 0.22 -3.28
CA MET A 89 -12.55 1.44 -3.85
C MET A 89 -12.45 2.53 -2.77
N THR A 90 -11.45 3.36 -2.88
CA THR A 90 -11.24 4.52 -2.01
C THR A 90 -12.36 5.52 -2.21
N ALA A 91 -13.08 5.83 -1.13
CA ALA A 91 -14.08 6.90 -1.11
C ALA A 91 -13.52 8.19 -0.50
N GLN A 92 -12.74 8.04 0.58
CA GLN A 92 -12.14 9.16 1.27
C GLN A 92 -10.95 8.68 2.09
N PHE A 93 -9.88 9.46 2.15
CA PHE A 93 -8.87 9.27 3.18
C PHE A 93 -8.25 10.60 3.62
N THR A 94 -7.66 10.58 4.82
CA THR A 94 -6.98 11.72 5.42
C THR A 94 -5.59 11.31 5.84
N THR A 95 -4.58 12.04 5.39
CA THR A 95 -3.19 11.85 5.80
C THR A 95 -2.79 12.92 6.82
N ARG A 96 -2.06 12.52 7.84
CA ARG A 96 -1.46 13.39 8.84
C ARG A 96 0.05 13.21 8.85
N PHE A 97 0.78 14.29 8.61
CA PHE A 97 2.25 14.31 8.57
C PHE A 97 2.80 14.82 9.90
N PHE A 98 3.82 14.16 10.43
CA PHE A 98 4.45 14.53 11.71
C PHE A 98 5.90 14.94 11.52
N LYS A 99 6.60 14.32 10.53
CA LYS A 99 8.01 14.57 10.26
C LYS A 99 8.28 14.48 8.75
N PRO A 100 9.26 15.24 8.24
CA PRO A 100 9.75 15.07 6.87
C PRO A 100 10.30 13.65 6.66
N VAL A 101 9.94 13.01 5.57
CA VAL A 101 10.40 11.66 5.21
C VAL A 101 11.64 11.78 4.33
N PRO A 102 12.83 11.30 4.76
CA PRO A 102 14.04 11.44 3.97
C PRO A 102 14.00 10.57 2.71
N LEU A 103 14.61 11.06 1.63
CA LEU A 103 14.79 10.29 0.40
C LEU A 103 15.83 9.18 0.59
N ASN A 104 15.70 8.11 -0.20
CA ASN A 104 16.63 6.97 -0.26
C ASN A 104 16.81 6.21 1.06
N VAL A 105 15.95 6.45 2.04
CA VAL A 105 15.89 5.70 3.31
C VAL A 105 14.74 4.73 3.28
N SER A 106 14.99 3.48 3.71
CA SER A 106 13.94 2.46 3.82
C SER A 106 13.03 2.79 5.00
N MET A 107 11.73 2.86 4.73
CA MET A 107 10.66 3.16 5.67
C MET A 107 9.64 2.03 5.67
N LEU A 108 8.89 1.88 6.75
CA LEU A 108 7.83 0.89 6.88
C LEU A 108 6.46 1.57 6.92
N PHE A 109 5.63 1.25 5.96
CA PHE A 109 4.19 1.49 6.02
C PHE A 109 3.49 0.26 6.58
N SER A 110 2.41 0.45 7.33
CA SER A 110 1.49 -0.63 7.69
C SER A 110 0.05 -0.15 7.62
N ALA A 111 -0.87 -1.06 7.25
CA ALA A 111 -2.29 -0.80 7.19
C ALA A 111 -3.09 -1.98 7.76
N PHE A 112 -4.21 -1.69 8.39
CA PHE A 112 -5.15 -2.69 8.89
C PHE A 112 -6.59 -2.19 8.83
N ILE A 113 -7.51 -3.15 8.70
CA ILE A 113 -8.94 -2.87 8.75
C ILE A 113 -9.34 -2.66 10.22
N LYS A 114 -9.81 -1.45 10.52
CA LYS A 114 -10.27 -1.10 11.86
C LYS A 114 -11.71 -1.58 12.10
N LYS A 115 -12.56 -1.45 11.08
CA LYS A 115 -13.99 -1.76 11.18
C LYS A 115 -14.59 -2.00 9.80
N LEU A 116 -15.50 -2.96 9.72
CA LEU A 116 -16.37 -3.21 8.58
C LEU A 116 -17.81 -2.91 9.01
N GLU A 117 -18.52 -2.07 8.27
CA GLU A 117 -19.90 -1.67 8.53
C GLU A 117 -20.71 -1.65 7.24
N GLY A 118 -21.46 -2.72 6.97
CA GLY A 118 -22.13 -2.92 5.70
C GLY A 118 -21.11 -2.89 4.56
N SER A 119 -21.28 -1.97 3.61
CA SER A 119 -20.33 -1.78 2.49
C SER A 119 -19.12 -0.90 2.83
N LYS A 120 -19.01 -0.37 4.06
CA LYS A 120 -17.95 0.57 4.45
C LYS A 120 -16.81 -0.14 5.16
N VAL A 121 -15.61 -0.06 4.61
CA VAL A 121 -14.36 -0.56 5.20
C VAL A 121 -13.57 0.62 5.73
N ASN A 122 -13.40 0.69 7.04
CA ASN A 122 -12.62 1.75 7.70
C ASN A 122 -11.22 1.22 8.02
N LEU A 123 -10.20 1.88 7.51
CA LEU A 123 -8.80 1.49 7.69
C LEU A 123 -8.00 2.55 8.47
N LYS A 124 -6.93 2.08 9.08
CA LYS A 124 -5.87 2.91 9.61
C LYS A 124 -4.53 2.47 9.03
N ALA A 125 -3.67 3.46 8.77
CA ALA A 125 -2.32 3.21 8.31
C ALA A 125 -1.32 4.13 9.02
N LYS A 126 -0.06 3.71 9.06
CA LYS A 126 1.05 4.49 9.63
C LYS A 126 2.32 4.31 8.81
N LEU A 127 3.18 5.31 8.85
CA LEU A 127 4.53 5.30 8.31
C LEU A 127 5.51 5.49 9.46
N SER A 128 6.50 4.61 9.58
CA SER A 128 7.54 4.64 10.61
C SER A 128 8.92 4.29 10.03
N ASN A 129 9.97 4.66 10.77
CA ASN A 129 11.32 4.20 10.51
C ASN A 129 11.62 2.87 11.25
N HIS A 130 12.85 2.37 11.13
CA HIS A 130 13.32 1.14 11.78
C HIS A 130 13.23 1.17 13.31
N SER A 131 13.35 2.34 13.94
CA SER A 131 13.20 2.49 15.40
C SER A 131 11.74 2.60 15.86
N GLY A 132 10.77 2.45 14.94
CA GLY A 132 9.35 2.59 15.26
C GLY A 132 8.85 4.04 15.39
N GLN A 133 9.72 5.04 15.14
CA GLN A 133 9.30 6.43 15.16
C GLN A 133 8.34 6.71 14.00
N ARG A 134 7.18 7.30 14.34
CA ARG A 134 6.14 7.63 13.37
C ARG A 134 6.43 8.92 12.62
N TYR A 135 6.31 8.88 11.30
CA TYR A 135 6.49 10.01 10.38
C TYR A 135 5.17 10.53 9.81
N ALA A 136 4.24 9.62 9.52
CA ALA A 136 2.91 9.97 9.04
C ALA A 136 1.89 8.92 9.47
N SER A 137 0.61 9.24 9.33
CA SER A 137 -0.50 8.28 9.48
C SER A 137 -1.64 8.63 8.54
N ALA A 138 -2.47 7.63 8.22
CA ALA A 138 -3.68 7.82 7.44
C ALA A 138 -4.89 7.12 8.08
N ARG A 139 -6.07 7.60 7.72
CA ARG A 139 -7.36 6.94 7.95
C ARG A 139 -8.11 6.94 6.64
N GLY A 140 -8.62 5.79 6.23
CA GLY A 140 -9.34 5.62 4.98
C GLY A 140 -10.73 5.06 5.19
N LEU A 141 -11.66 5.53 4.37
CA LEU A 141 -12.95 4.94 4.13
C LEU A 141 -12.94 4.39 2.71
N PHE A 142 -13.12 3.10 2.60
CA PHE A 142 -13.25 2.37 1.34
C PHE A 142 -14.65 1.79 1.24
N ILE A 143 -15.18 1.68 0.02
CA ILE A 143 -16.51 1.13 -0.23
C ILE A 143 -16.38 -0.17 -0.99
N LEU A 144 -16.94 -1.24 -0.43
CA LEU A 144 -17.02 -2.54 -1.10
C LEU A 144 -17.70 -2.40 -2.45
N GLN A 145 -17.15 -3.06 -3.43
CA GLN A 145 -17.70 -3.14 -4.78
C GLN A 145 -17.95 -4.60 -5.13
N PRO A 146 -19.04 -4.91 -5.85
CA PRO A 146 -19.20 -6.23 -6.46
C PRO A 146 -18.02 -6.53 -7.40
N MET A 147 -17.58 -7.79 -7.46
CA MET A 147 -16.50 -8.21 -8.36
C MET A 147 -16.81 -7.89 -9.83
N GLU A 148 -18.08 -7.97 -10.22
CA GLU A 148 -18.57 -7.63 -11.56
C GLU A 148 -18.23 -6.18 -11.96
N THR A 149 -18.07 -5.29 -10.99
CA THR A 149 -17.64 -3.90 -11.25
C THR A 149 -16.22 -3.87 -11.80
N PHE A 150 -15.30 -4.61 -11.18
CA PHE A 150 -13.90 -4.70 -11.63
C PHE A 150 -13.76 -5.48 -12.94
N GLU A 151 -14.52 -6.57 -13.10
CA GLU A 151 -14.57 -7.33 -14.34
C GLU A 151 -15.09 -6.48 -15.51
N ARG A 152 -16.10 -5.64 -15.28
CA ARG A 152 -16.60 -4.68 -16.28
C ARG A 152 -15.53 -3.68 -16.66
N MET A 153 -14.84 -3.08 -15.67
CA MET A 153 -13.76 -2.12 -15.93
C MET A 153 -12.64 -2.75 -16.76
N ASN A 154 -12.28 -4.00 -16.49
CA ASN A 154 -11.28 -4.74 -17.27
C ASN A 154 -11.77 -5.00 -18.70
N ARG A 155 -13.03 -5.37 -18.91
CA ARG A 155 -13.61 -5.56 -20.25
C ARG A 155 -13.66 -4.26 -21.07
N GLU A 156 -13.97 -3.15 -20.42
CA GLU A 156 -14.03 -1.82 -21.05
C GLU A 156 -12.64 -1.27 -21.37
N ASN A 157 -11.60 -1.74 -20.69
CA ASN A 157 -10.20 -1.29 -20.83
C ASN A 157 -9.24 -2.49 -20.95
N PRO A 158 -9.33 -3.29 -22.03
CA PRO A 158 -8.57 -4.56 -22.14
C PRO A 158 -7.05 -4.35 -22.15
N ASP A 159 -6.57 -3.24 -22.72
CA ASP A 159 -5.14 -2.92 -22.78
C ASP A 159 -4.56 -2.46 -21.43
N GLN A 160 -5.42 -2.20 -20.45
CA GLN A 160 -5.06 -1.72 -19.11
C GLN A 160 -5.61 -2.65 -18.02
N SER A 161 -6.06 -3.85 -18.41
CA SER A 161 -6.66 -4.80 -17.47
C SER A 161 -5.65 -5.27 -16.42
N ASN A 162 -6.07 -5.22 -15.16
CA ASN A 162 -5.33 -5.76 -14.04
C ASN A 162 -5.96 -7.09 -13.60
N ASP A 163 -5.17 -8.14 -13.53
CA ASP A 163 -5.63 -9.42 -12.98
C ASP A 163 -5.59 -9.39 -11.45
N PHE A 164 -6.69 -8.98 -10.84
CA PHE A 164 -6.87 -9.00 -9.39
C PHE A 164 -7.07 -10.41 -8.82
N SER A 165 -7.36 -11.42 -9.66
CA SER A 165 -7.55 -12.81 -9.21
C SER A 165 -6.24 -13.43 -8.69
N SER A 166 -5.10 -12.92 -9.14
CA SER A 166 -3.78 -13.38 -8.69
C SER A 166 -3.49 -13.04 -7.23
N ILE A 167 -4.14 -12.01 -6.68
CA ILE A 167 -3.94 -11.58 -5.28
C ILE A 167 -4.57 -12.60 -4.31
N GLN A 168 -5.71 -13.18 -4.68
CA GLN A 168 -6.40 -14.17 -3.83
C GLN A 168 -5.74 -15.56 -3.86
N LYS A 169 -5.03 -15.93 -4.92
CA LYS A 169 -4.45 -17.27 -5.10
C LYS A 169 -3.15 -17.51 -4.33
N ASN A 170 -2.46 -16.44 -3.93
CA ASN A 170 -1.20 -16.55 -3.19
C ASN A 170 -1.38 -16.60 -1.66
N ILE A 171 -2.63 -16.62 -1.17
CA ILE A 171 -3.01 -16.64 0.25
C ILE A 171 -3.67 -17.99 0.65
N SER A 172 -3.71 -18.97 -0.26
CA SER A 172 -4.30 -20.30 0.00
C SER A 172 -3.24 -21.35 0.27
#